data_06059deffc72d785e1d32e15497b9011
#
_entry.id   06059deffc72d785e1d32e15497b9011
#
_cell.length_a   1.000
_cell.length_b   1.000
_cell.length_c   1.000
_cell.angle_alpha   90.00
_cell.angle_beta   90.00
_cell.angle_gamma   90.00
#
_symmetry.space_group_name_H-M   'P 1'
#
loop_
_entity.id
_entity.type
_entity.pdbx_description
1 polymer ?
#
loop_
_entity_poly.entity_id
_entity_poly.type
_entity_poly.pdbx_seq_one_letter_code
_entity_poly.pdbx_strand_id
1 'polypeptide(L)'
;LCFLNGHFGYFQKTIISTNGFGLIRDINFYEADNSLSIDLTPNEIKDIYDAKSLIPTLETFFSYHPNLEYKYFIGDSGFDADDNYAYLHEKNIMPIIAINPRNSTNKLPSKLNEVGVPLCPKDDSLAMVYDGITRQKNRADRIKYICPKAKKTRLNGKTTYLLNCESPCTKSKCGKIKQLTIHHNYRYNSSFPRDSLKWIKLFKLRTRIERTISQIKNFVQIRSLKIQNTKSLKSEIILACISQLIAFILLYHVKDDFKNPLAIKALAA
;
A
#
# COMPACT_ATOMS: atom_id res chain seq x y z
N LEU A 1 -13.36 23.24 -14.81
CA LEU A 1 -12.49 22.78 -15.91
C LEU A 1 -11.07 22.67 -15.38
N CYS A 2 -10.48 21.48 -15.39
CA CYS A 2 -9.12 21.25 -14.91
C CYS A 2 -8.21 20.77 -16.05
N PHE A 3 -6.91 21.12 -15.97
CA PHE A 3 -5.89 20.55 -16.83
C PHE A 3 -5.21 19.40 -16.08
N LEU A 4 -5.35 18.19 -16.61
CA LEU A 4 -4.79 16.99 -15.98
C LEU A 4 -4.14 16.10 -17.05
N ASN A 5 -2.88 15.69 -16.82
CA ASN A 5 -2.13 14.83 -17.73
C ASN A 5 -2.17 15.29 -19.20
N GLY A 6 -2.03 16.59 -19.46
CA GLY A 6 -2.02 17.16 -20.80
C GLY A 6 -3.40 17.41 -21.44
N HIS A 7 -4.48 17.18 -20.73
CA HIS A 7 -5.84 17.34 -21.24
C HIS A 7 -6.67 18.31 -20.39
N PHE A 8 -7.43 19.17 -21.07
CA PHE A 8 -8.49 19.95 -20.42
C PHE A 8 -9.76 19.11 -20.34
N GLY A 9 -10.39 19.08 -19.17
CA GLY A 9 -11.62 18.34 -18.98
C GLY A 9 -12.27 18.55 -17.63
N TYR A 10 -13.44 17.96 -17.46
CA TYR A 10 -14.08 17.79 -16.16
C TYR A 10 -13.68 16.43 -15.59
N PHE A 11 -13.08 16.43 -14.41
CA PHE A 11 -12.61 15.22 -13.78
C PHE A 11 -13.32 15.05 -12.42
N GLN A 12 -13.82 13.85 -12.17
CA GLN A 12 -14.32 13.44 -10.86
C GLN A 12 -13.33 12.50 -10.22
N LYS A 13 -12.73 12.93 -9.12
CA LYS A 13 -11.88 12.05 -8.32
C LYS A 13 -12.75 11.06 -7.56
N THR A 14 -12.46 9.78 -7.75
CA THR A 14 -13.17 8.68 -7.13
C THR A 14 -12.17 7.73 -6.50
N ILE A 15 -12.38 7.38 -5.24
CA ILE A 15 -11.62 6.35 -4.55
C ILE A 15 -12.51 5.11 -4.44
N ILE A 16 -11.98 3.98 -4.91
CA ILE A 16 -12.65 2.69 -4.86
C ILE A 16 -11.86 1.79 -3.92
N SER A 17 -12.50 1.29 -2.88
CA SER A 17 -11.95 0.31 -1.96
C SER A 17 -12.42 -1.09 -2.33
N THR A 18 -11.50 -2.04 -2.39
CA THR A 18 -11.79 -3.44 -2.71
C THR A 18 -11.25 -4.38 -1.64
N ASN A 19 -11.81 -5.57 -1.55
CA ASN A 19 -11.18 -6.64 -0.79
C ASN A 19 -10.00 -7.28 -1.56
N GLY A 20 -9.33 -8.25 -0.93
CA GLY A 20 -8.20 -8.96 -1.54
C GLY A 20 -8.53 -9.74 -2.83
N PHE A 21 -9.80 -9.91 -3.20
CA PHE A 21 -10.25 -10.51 -4.45
C PHE A 21 -10.54 -9.49 -5.55
N GLY A 22 -10.50 -8.19 -5.25
CA GLY A 22 -10.86 -7.12 -6.18
C GLY A 22 -12.35 -6.80 -6.21
N LEU A 23 -13.14 -7.31 -5.26
CA LEU A 23 -14.55 -6.96 -5.14
C LEU A 23 -14.70 -5.61 -4.45
N ILE A 24 -15.50 -4.74 -5.03
CA ILE A 24 -15.75 -3.40 -4.49
C ILE A 24 -16.43 -3.50 -3.14
N ARG A 25 -15.94 -2.73 -2.19
CA ARG A 25 -16.48 -2.63 -0.82
C ARG A 25 -16.97 -1.24 -0.49
N ASP A 26 -16.33 -0.23 -1.08
CA ASP A 26 -16.71 1.15 -0.84
C ASP A 26 -16.30 2.03 -2.01
N ILE A 27 -17.00 3.15 -2.17
CA ILE A 27 -16.72 4.15 -3.19
C ILE A 27 -16.93 5.54 -2.61
N ASN A 28 -15.90 6.37 -2.69
CA ASN A 28 -15.92 7.74 -2.22
C ASN A 28 -15.63 8.71 -3.36
N PHE A 29 -16.41 9.79 -3.42
CA PHE A 29 -16.25 10.87 -4.38
C PHE A 29 -15.69 12.09 -3.66
N TYR A 30 -14.54 12.58 -4.14
CA TYR A 30 -13.93 13.79 -3.63
C TYR A 30 -14.17 14.94 -4.61
N GLU A 31 -14.76 16.00 -4.10
CA GLU A 31 -14.87 17.27 -4.81
C GLU A 31 -13.68 18.15 -4.42
N ALA A 32 -13.19 18.95 -5.37
CA ALA A 32 -12.30 20.03 -5.02
C ALA A 32 -13.08 20.98 -4.12
N ASP A 33 -12.70 21.02 -2.85
CA ASP A 33 -13.28 21.97 -1.94
C ASP A 33 -12.87 23.37 -2.41
N ASN A 34 -13.85 24.22 -2.75
CA ASN A 34 -13.60 25.60 -3.18
C ASN A 34 -12.89 26.43 -2.10
N SER A 35 -12.70 25.87 -0.90
CA SER A 35 -11.96 26.47 0.22
C SER A 35 -10.45 26.26 0.14
N LEU A 36 -9.95 25.36 -0.71
CA LEU A 36 -8.52 25.23 -0.96
C LEU A 36 -8.10 26.36 -1.87
N SER A 37 -7.28 27.25 -1.33
CA SER A 37 -6.79 28.50 -1.92
C SER A 37 -6.54 28.42 -3.42
N ILE A 38 -6.97 29.46 -4.12
CA ILE A 38 -6.94 29.73 -5.53
C ILE A 38 -5.53 29.58 -6.17
N ASP A 39 -4.48 29.44 -5.38
CA ASP A 39 -3.08 29.44 -5.79
C ASP A 39 -2.45 28.08 -6.05
N LEU A 40 -3.16 26.96 -5.83
CA LEU A 40 -2.61 25.63 -6.08
C LEU A 40 -2.82 25.17 -7.53
N THR A 41 -1.76 24.69 -8.14
CA THR A 41 -1.85 24.06 -9.46
C THR A 41 -2.66 22.76 -9.40
N PRO A 42 -3.31 22.33 -10.49
CA PRO A 42 -4.05 21.06 -10.54
C PRO A 42 -3.23 19.84 -10.15
N ASN A 43 -1.92 19.86 -10.36
CA ASN A 43 -1.02 18.78 -9.95
C ASN A 43 -0.77 18.79 -8.44
N GLU A 44 -0.60 19.95 -7.84
CA GLU A 44 -0.47 20.09 -6.37
C GLU A 44 -1.76 19.68 -5.66
N ILE A 45 -2.92 20.04 -6.22
CA ILE A 45 -4.24 19.59 -5.74
C ILE A 45 -4.32 18.07 -5.83
N LYS A 46 -3.86 17.45 -6.92
CA LYS A 46 -3.87 16.00 -7.09
C LYS A 46 -3.00 15.28 -6.07
N ASP A 47 -1.78 15.78 -5.82
CA ASP A 47 -0.85 15.18 -4.88
C ASP A 47 -1.33 15.31 -3.42
N ILE A 48 -1.98 16.42 -3.10
CA ILE A 48 -2.63 16.63 -1.80
C ILE A 48 -3.80 15.65 -1.63
N TYR A 49 -4.58 15.39 -2.67
CA TYR A 49 -5.77 14.54 -2.54
C TYR A 49 -5.46 13.07 -2.25
N ASP A 50 -4.46 12.47 -2.89
CA ASP A 50 -4.21 11.04 -2.73
C ASP A 50 -3.74 10.72 -1.30
N ALA A 51 -2.77 11.46 -0.78
CA ALA A 51 -2.29 11.25 0.58
C ALA A 51 -3.33 11.57 1.66
N LYS A 52 -4.11 12.65 1.48
CA LYS A 52 -5.11 13.10 2.47
C LYS A 52 -6.44 12.36 2.42
N SER A 53 -6.73 11.64 1.35
CA SER A 53 -8.02 10.99 1.16
C SER A 53 -8.16 9.65 1.90
N LEU A 54 -7.05 9.03 2.32
CA LEU A 54 -7.08 7.70 2.94
C LEU A 54 -7.82 7.71 4.28
N ILE A 55 -7.47 8.61 5.18
CA ILE A 55 -8.05 8.66 6.53
C ILE A 55 -9.57 8.90 6.46
N PRO A 56 -10.08 9.94 5.78
CA PRO A 56 -11.52 10.15 5.67
C PRO A 56 -12.25 8.99 5.00
N THR A 57 -11.64 8.36 3.98
CA THR A 57 -12.22 7.18 3.33
C THR A 57 -12.37 6.02 4.30
N LEU A 58 -11.34 5.72 5.09
CA LEU A 58 -11.38 4.62 6.04
C LEU A 58 -12.31 4.91 7.23
N GLU A 59 -12.36 6.15 7.71
CA GLU A 59 -13.30 6.54 8.77
C GLU A 59 -14.75 6.37 8.33
N THR A 60 -15.10 6.84 7.14
CA THR A 60 -16.42 6.64 6.55
C THR A 60 -16.72 5.15 6.39
N PHE A 61 -15.76 4.38 5.86
CA PHE A 61 -15.92 2.95 5.68
C PHE A 61 -16.18 2.22 7.00
N PHE A 62 -15.38 2.49 8.04
CA PHE A 62 -15.56 1.84 9.34
C PHE A 62 -16.81 2.29 10.08
N SER A 63 -17.32 3.51 9.82
CA SER A 63 -18.60 3.96 10.36
C SER A 63 -19.77 3.13 9.83
N TYR A 64 -19.72 2.71 8.56
CA TYR A 64 -20.73 1.81 7.97
C TYR A 64 -20.51 0.33 8.29
N HIS A 65 -19.28 -0.03 8.60
CA HIS A 65 -18.88 -1.43 8.80
C HIS A 65 -18.11 -1.63 10.12
N PRO A 66 -18.70 -1.32 11.29
CA PRO A 66 -17.98 -1.32 12.56
C PRO A 66 -17.48 -2.71 13.01
N ASN A 67 -18.09 -3.78 12.49
CA ASN A 67 -17.73 -5.16 12.85
C ASN A 67 -16.71 -5.80 11.89
N LEU A 68 -16.23 -5.06 10.89
CA LEU A 68 -15.25 -5.60 9.95
C LEU A 68 -13.83 -5.28 10.40
N GLU A 69 -13.03 -6.32 10.61
CA GLU A 69 -11.61 -6.21 10.92
C GLU A 69 -10.78 -6.45 9.67
N TYR A 70 -9.85 -5.55 9.40
CA TYR A 70 -8.91 -5.68 8.30
C TYR A 70 -7.49 -5.78 8.82
N LYS A 71 -6.76 -6.74 8.30
CA LYS A 71 -5.39 -7.01 8.69
C LYS A 71 -4.36 -6.20 7.90
N TYR A 72 -4.69 -5.88 6.66
CA TYR A 72 -3.79 -5.21 5.72
C TYR A 72 -4.52 -4.11 4.97
N PHE A 73 -3.86 -2.97 4.83
CA PHE A 73 -4.20 -1.96 3.83
C PHE A 73 -3.17 -2.04 2.71
N ILE A 74 -3.62 -2.15 1.46
CA ILE A 74 -2.75 -2.23 0.29
C ILE A 74 -3.04 -1.01 -0.59
N GLY A 75 -2.04 -0.16 -0.76
CA GLY A 75 -2.16 1.07 -1.56
C GLY A 75 -0.95 1.27 -2.46
N ASP A 76 -1.08 2.19 -3.41
CA ASP A 76 0.04 2.65 -4.21
C ASP A 76 0.88 3.70 -3.44
N SER A 77 1.93 4.21 -4.10
CA SER A 77 2.81 5.22 -3.51
C SER A 77 2.16 6.60 -3.33
N GLY A 78 0.96 6.83 -3.89
CA GLY A 78 0.19 8.05 -3.66
C GLY A 78 -0.30 8.20 -2.22
N PHE A 79 -0.45 7.07 -1.50
CA PHE A 79 -0.84 7.04 -0.09
C PHE A 79 0.34 7.10 0.89
N ASP A 80 1.57 7.24 0.40
CA ASP A 80 2.79 7.25 1.21
C ASP A 80 2.95 8.58 1.96
N ALA A 81 2.33 8.69 3.14
CA ALA A 81 2.40 9.83 4.05
C ALA A 81 2.48 9.35 5.50
N ASP A 82 3.25 10.04 6.33
CA ASP A 82 3.50 9.65 7.73
C ASP A 82 2.19 9.53 8.54
N ASP A 83 1.24 10.45 8.34
CA ASP A 83 -0.07 10.43 9.00
C ASP A 83 -0.88 9.17 8.66
N ASN A 84 -0.82 8.72 7.40
CA ASN A 84 -1.48 7.50 6.96
C ASN A 84 -0.92 6.26 7.66
N TYR A 85 0.40 6.20 7.84
CA TYR A 85 1.03 5.10 8.57
C TYR A 85 0.67 5.13 10.06
N ALA A 86 0.65 6.31 10.68
CA ALA A 86 0.28 6.47 12.08
C ALA A 86 -1.17 6.02 12.31
N TYR A 87 -2.10 6.49 11.47
CA TYR A 87 -3.51 6.12 11.53
C TYR A 87 -3.74 4.61 11.36
N LEU A 88 -3.12 4.01 10.35
CA LEU A 88 -3.22 2.56 10.12
C LEU A 88 -2.66 1.75 11.31
N HIS A 89 -1.58 2.23 11.92
CA HIS A 89 -1.01 1.59 13.10
C HIS A 89 -1.95 1.68 14.32
N GLU A 90 -2.58 2.82 14.56
CA GLU A 90 -3.59 2.98 15.62
C GLU A 90 -4.77 2.03 15.45
N LYS A 91 -5.19 1.79 14.20
CA LYS A 91 -6.25 0.84 13.85
C LYS A 91 -5.78 -0.63 13.81
N ASN A 92 -4.53 -0.93 14.17
CA ASN A 92 -3.91 -2.25 14.04
C ASN A 92 -3.94 -2.82 12.61
N ILE A 93 -3.96 -1.96 11.60
CA ILE A 93 -3.94 -2.32 10.20
C ILE A 93 -2.50 -2.19 9.67
N MET A 94 -1.99 -3.28 9.08
CA MET A 94 -0.64 -3.30 8.51
C MET A 94 -0.62 -2.60 7.15
N PRO A 95 0.16 -1.51 6.99
CA PRO A 95 0.28 -0.81 5.71
C PRO A 95 1.18 -1.59 4.74
N ILE A 96 0.66 -1.85 3.53
CA ILE A 96 1.39 -2.38 2.38
C ILE A 96 1.40 -1.30 1.30
N ILE A 97 2.19 -0.27 1.52
CA ILE A 97 2.29 0.92 0.68
C ILE A 97 3.72 1.04 0.16
N ALA A 98 3.87 1.26 -1.15
CA ALA A 98 5.18 1.56 -1.74
C ALA A 98 5.64 2.96 -1.34
N ILE A 99 6.95 3.13 -1.14
CA ILE A 99 7.53 4.45 -0.86
C ILE A 99 7.44 5.31 -2.12
N ASN A 100 7.04 6.56 -1.95
CA ASN A 100 7.08 7.57 -2.99
C ASN A 100 8.41 8.33 -2.92
N PRO A 101 9.28 8.21 -3.94
CA PRO A 101 10.56 8.92 -3.95
C PRO A 101 10.42 10.45 -3.90
N ARG A 102 9.29 10.99 -4.38
CA ARG A 102 9.03 12.44 -4.39
C ARG A 102 8.73 13.01 -3.01
N ASN A 103 8.20 12.18 -2.09
CA ASN A 103 7.91 12.59 -0.71
C ASN A 103 9.13 12.46 0.22
N SER A 104 10.32 12.35 -0.32
CA SER A 104 11.57 12.21 0.43
C SER A 104 12.12 13.53 0.99
N THR A 105 11.25 14.49 1.39
CA THR A 105 11.67 15.69 2.12
C THR A 105 12.33 15.37 3.47
N ASN A 106 12.02 14.23 4.05
CA ASN A 106 12.75 13.68 5.19
C ASN A 106 13.92 12.84 4.66
N LYS A 107 15.14 13.37 4.79
CA LYS A 107 16.37 12.63 4.50
C LYS A 107 16.28 11.26 5.18
N LEU A 108 16.42 10.20 4.40
CA LEU A 108 16.55 8.86 4.93
C LEU A 108 17.59 8.86 6.05
N PRO A 109 17.33 8.24 7.20
CA PRO A 109 18.36 8.05 8.21
C PRO A 109 19.60 7.47 7.55
N SER A 110 20.79 7.99 7.87
CA SER A 110 22.03 7.59 7.23
C SER A 110 22.17 6.07 7.16
N LYS A 111 22.49 5.55 5.97
CA LYS A 111 22.70 4.13 5.69
C LYS A 111 21.46 3.23 5.69
N LEU A 112 20.31 3.77 5.32
CA LEU A 112 19.15 2.98 4.86
C LEU A 112 19.02 3.10 3.35
N ASN A 113 18.48 2.05 2.70
CA ASN A 113 18.07 2.14 1.31
C ASN A 113 16.69 2.81 1.17
N GLU A 114 16.23 2.99 -0.05
CA GLU A 114 14.94 3.65 -0.37
C GLU A 114 13.71 3.00 0.27
N VAL A 115 13.80 1.73 0.63
CA VAL A 115 12.71 1.00 1.30
C VAL A 115 12.90 0.89 2.82
N GLY A 116 13.89 1.58 3.39
CA GLY A 116 14.12 1.63 4.83
C GLY A 116 14.91 0.45 5.40
N VAL A 117 15.59 -0.34 4.56
CA VAL A 117 16.45 -1.44 5.00
C VAL A 117 17.86 -0.92 5.22
N PRO A 118 18.51 -1.24 6.36
CA PRO A 118 19.90 -0.85 6.61
C PRO A 118 20.87 -1.42 5.58
N LEU A 119 21.86 -0.63 5.20
CA LEU A 119 22.93 -1.04 4.29
C LEU A 119 24.16 -1.52 5.05
N CYS A 120 24.97 -2.33 4.39
CA CYS A 120 26.27 -2.73 4.92
C CYS A 120 27.16 -1.49 5.14
N PRO A 121 27.82 -1.31 6.31
CA PRO A 121 28.62 -0.13 6.59
C PRO A 121 29.80 0.12 5.64
N LYS A 122 30.28 -0.92 4.97
CA LYS A 122 31.44 -0.86 4.05
C LYS A 122 31.04 -0.95 2.58
N ASP A 123 29.82 -1.38 2.28
CA ASP A 123 29.35 -1.60 0.92
C ASP A 123 27.88 -1.24 0.84
N ASP A 124 27.61 -0.03 0.39
CA ASP A 124 26.25 0.52 0.30
C ASP A 124 25.39 -0.18 -0.78
N SER A 125 25.99 -1.02 -1.63
CA SER A 125 25.23 -1.85 -2.58
C SER A 125 24.57 -3.07 -1.92
N LEU A 126 24.98 -3.42 -0.69
CA LEU A 126 24.50 -4.60 0.02
C LEU A 126 23.53 -4.22 1.12
N ALA A 127 22.24 -4.52 0.92
CA ALA A 127 21.23 -4.39 1.95
C ALA A 127 21.38 -5.48 3.03
N MET A 128 21.17 -5.12 4.29
CA MET A 128 21.18 -6.08 5.41
C MET A 128 19.94 -6.99 5.32
N VAL A 129 20.04 -8.19 5.89
CA VAL A 129 18.99 -9.20 5.84
C VAL A 129 18.12 -9.12 7.09
N TYR A 130 16.81 -9.11 6.90
CA TYR A 130 15.84 -9.16 7.99
C TYR A 130 15.94 -10.48 8.77
N ASP A 131 16.03 -10.40 10.09
CA ASP A 131 16.16 -11.55 11.00
C ASP A 131 15.12 -11.56 12.15
N GLY A 132 13.96 -10.94 11.92
CA GLY A 132 12.85 -10.97 12.86
C GLY A 132 12.76 -9.74 13.76
N ILE A 133 11.93 -9.84 14.79
CA ILE A 133 11.67 -8.79 15.77
C ILE A 133 12.25 -9.21 17.11
N THR A 134 13.02 -8.32 17.72
CA THR A 134 13.52 -8.49 19.08
C THR A 134 12.56 -7.82 20.06
N ARG A 135 11.99 -8.61 20.95
CA ARG A 135 11.12 -8.16 22.04
C ARG A 135 11.85 -8.32 23.36
N GLN A 136 11.86 -7.26 24.14
CA GLN A 136 12.47 -7.24 25.48
C GLN A 136 11.51 -6.56 26.45
N LYS A 137 11.43 -7.09 27.68
CA LYS A 137 10.65 -6.47 28.76
C LYS A 137 11.11 -5.02 28.97
N ASN A 138 10.18 -4.10 29.03
CA ASN A 138 10.42 -2.65 29.24
C ASN A 138 11.18 -1.93 28.11
N ARG A 139 11.18 -2.48 26.90
CA ARG A 139 11.76 -1.82 25.71
C ARG A 139 10.82 -1.94 24.52
N ALA A 140 10.81 -0.90 23.69
CA ALA A 140 10.09 -0.94 22.42
C ALA A 140 10.58 -2.07 21.53
N ASP A 141 9.68 -2.71 20.80
CA ASP A 141 9.99 -3.72 19.80
C ASP A 141 10.94 -3.19 18.74
N ARG A 142 11.91 -4.02 18.34
CA ARG A 142 12.95 -3.63 17.36
C ARG A 142 13.02 -4.65 16.24
N ILE A 143 13.04 -4.14 15.02
CA ILE A 143 13.35 -4.95 13.84
C ILE A 143 14.85 -5.22 13.86
N LYS A 144 15.22 -6.51 13.75
CA LYS A 144 16.60 -6.97 13.72
C LYS A 144 17.02 -7.25 12.29
N TYR A 145 18.12 -6.65 11.90
CA TYR A 145 18.81 -6.92 10.63
C TYR A 145 20.21 -7.45 10.91
N ILE A 146 20.64 -8.41 10.09
CA ILE A 146 21.97 -9.04 10.16
C ILE A 146 22.78 -8.74 8.91
N CYS A 147 24.09 -8.88 9.02
CA CYS A 147 25.02 -8.72 7.91
C CYS A 147 24.61 -9.61 6.72
N PRO A 148 24.57 -9.09 5.48
CA PRO A 148 24.20 -9.89 4.30
C PRO A 148 25.19 -11.03 4.01
N LYS A 149 26.45 -10.90 4.48
CA LYS A 149 27.50 -11.93 4.35
C LYS A 149 27.54 -12.89 5.56
N ALA A 150 26.59 -12.79 6.50
CA ALA A 150 26.49 -13.71 7.62
C ALA A 150 25.50 -14.84 7.34
N LYS A 151 25.95 -16.09 7.47
CA LYS A 151 25.10 -17.26 7.33
C LYS A 151 24.52 -17.66 8.68
N LYS A 152 23.20 -17.76 8.78
CA LYS A 152 22.49 -18.23 9.97
C LYS A 152 22.57 -19.74 10.03
N THR A 153 23.06 -20.27 11.15
CA THR A 153 23.12 -21.71 11.42
C THR A 153 22.47 -22.02 12.76
N ARG A 154 21.93 -23.21 12.90
CA ARG A 154 21.33 -23.68 14.15
C ARG A 154 22.13 -24.88 14.65
N LEU A 155 22.81 -24.69 15.79
CA LEU A 155 23.62 -25.71 16.45
C LEU A 155 23.07 -25.92 17.88
N ASN A 156 22.76 -27.15 18.23
CA ASN A 156 22.26 -27.53 19.55
C ASN A 156 21.09 -26.65 20.07
N GLY A 157 20.12 -26.38 19.20
CA GLY A 157 18.97 -25.54 19.52
C GLY A 157 19.25 -24.02 19.57
N LYS A 158 20.52 -23.61 19.53
CA LYS A 158 20.93 -22.20 19.54
C LYS A 158 21.18 -21.69 18.12
N THR A 159 20.65 -20.50 17.82
CA THR A 159 20.95 -19.83 16.56
C THR A 159 22.31 -19.14 16.64
N THR A 160 23.19 -19.47 15.73
CA THR A 160 24.50 -18.85 15.56
C THR A 160 24.63 -18.24 14.16
N TYR A 161 25.50 -17.26 14.02
CA TYR A 161 25.78 -16.61 12.73
C TYR A 161 27.27 -16.77 12.43
N LEU A 162 27.59 -17.23 11.25
CA LEU A 162 28.97 -17.34 10.75
C LEU A 162 29.17 -16.28 9.68
N LEU A 163 30.12 -15.38 9.94
CA LEU A 163 30.48 -14.31 9.00
C LEU A 163 31.43 -14.85 7.94
N ASN A 164 31.03 -14.76 6.68
CA ASN A 164 31.88 -15.01 5.52
C ASN A 164 32.12 -13.70 4.78
N CYS A 165 33.05 -12.89 5.28
CA CYS A 165 33.36 -11.57 4.75
C CYS A 165 34.85 -11.33 4.77
N GLU A 166 35.45 -11.07 3.62
CA GLU A 166 36.89 -10.81 3.47
C GLU A 166 37.35 -9.52 4.17
N SER A 167 36.45 -8.53 4.21
CA SER A 167 36.71 -7.23 4.83
C SER A 167 35.65 -6.88 5.87
N PRO A 168 35.67 -7.50 7.07
CA PRO A 168 34.63 -7.31 8.07
C PRO A 168 34.59 -5.87 8.59
N CYS A 169 33.36 -5.32 8.76
CA CYS A 169 33.10 -3.99 9.33
C CYS A 169 33.04 -4.01 10.87
N THR A 170 33.19 -5.16 11.50
CA THR A 170 33.11 -5.37 12.94
C THR A 170 34.06 -6.50 13.37
N LYS A 171 34.51 -6.44 14.60
CA LYS A 171 35.31 -7.52 15.21
C LYS A 171 34.45 -8.73 15.65
N SER A 172 33.11 -8.60 15.57
CA SER A 172 32.18 -9.67 15.94
C SER A 172 32.22 -10.81 14.93
N LYS A 173 32.37 -12.05 15.39
CA LYS A 173 32.27 -13.27 14.56
C LYS A 173 30.90 -13.45 13.88
N CYS A 174 29.85 -12.80 14.42
CA CYS A 174 28.49 -12.84 13.87
C CYS A 174 28.23 -11.77 12.80
N GLY A 175 29.20 -10.89 12.53
CA GLY A 175 29.01 -9.74 11.66
C GLY A 175 28.24 -8.59 12.33
N LYS A 176 27.93 -7.56 11.54
CA LYS A 176 27.17 -6.40 12.03
C LYS A 176 25.69 -6.74 12.21
N ILE A 177 25.15 -6.39 13.37
CA ILE A 177 23.72 -6.44 13.65
C ILE A 177 23.23 -5.00 13.78
N LYS A 178 22.10 -4.67 13.12
CA LYS A 178 21.42 -3.40 13.26
C LYS A 178 20.02 -3.66 13.82
N GLN A 179 19.61 -2.90 14.82
CA GLN A 179 18.26 -2.93 15.35
C GLN A 179 17.62 -1.56 15.15
N LEU A 180 16.43 -1.53 14.58
CA LEU A 180 15.64 -0.33 14.36
C LEU A 180 14.38 -0.41 15.22
N THR A 181 14.10 0.66 15.97
CA THR A 181 12.90 0.75 16.81
C THR A 181 11.67 1.00 15.93
N ILE A 182 10.61 0.24 16.12
CA ILE A 182 9.42 0.27 15.28
C ILE A 182 8.67 1.59 15.42
N HIS A 183 8.65 2.20 16.61
CA HIS A 183 7.80 3.35 16.95
C HIS A 183 8.32 4.73 16.54
N HIS A 184 9.55 4.86 16.01
CA HIS A 184 10.09 6.18 15.69
C HIS A 184 9.79 6.66 14.26
N ASN A 185 9.44 5.75 13.37
CA ASN A 185 9.04 6.10 12.01
C ASN A 185 8.32 4.91 11.37
N TYR A 186 7.01 4.93 11.40
CA TYR A 186 6.17 3.85 10.86
C TYR A 186 6.36 3.65 9.35
N ARG A 187 6.75 4.68 8.63
CA ARG A 187 6.99 4.65 7.19
C ARG A 187 8.18 3.76 6.82
N TYR A 188 9.29 3.86 7.57
CA TYR A 188 10.54 3.14 7.29
C TYR A 188 10.74 1.92 8.19
N ASN A 189 10.25 1.97 9.41
CA ASN A 189 10.42 0.91 10.42
C ASN A 189 9.17 0.05 10.52
N SER A 190 8.62 -0.35 9.38
CA SER A 190 7.51 -1.29 9.36
C SER A 190 7.92 -2.60 10.00
N SER A 191 7.09 -3.14 10.91
CA SER A 191 7.25 -4.50 11.44
C SER A 191 7.20 -5.57 10.33
N PHE A 192 6.93 -5.14 9.13
CA PHE A 192 6.80 -5.95 7.93
C PHE A 192 7.67 -5.39 6.81
N PRO A 193 8.94 -5.79 6.73
CA PRO A 193 9.90 -5.23 5.78
C PRO A 193 9.45 -5.36 4.32
N ARG A 194 9.63 -4.28 3.55
CA ARG A 194 9.22 -4.21 2.14
C ARG A 194 10.02 -5.14 1.22
N ASP A 195 11.21 -5.56 1.61
CA ASP A 195 12.05 -6.54 0.92
C ASP A 195 11.68 -8.00 1.24
N SER A 196 10.77 -8.23 2.20
CA SER A 196 10.34 -9.58 2.55
C SER A 196 9.46 -10.19 1.45
N LEU A 197 9.65 -11.49 1.17
CA LEU A 197 8.82 -12.23 0.21
C LEU A 197 7.33 -12.13 0.51
N LYS A 198 6.97 -12.05 1.79
CA LYS A 198 5.57 -11.91 2.21
C LYS A 198 5.00 -10.55 1.83
N TRP A 199 5.75 -9.46 2.06
CA TRP A 199 5.34 -8.12 1.65
C TRP A 199 5.16 -8.04 0.13
N ILE A 200 6.12 -8.56 -0.64
CA ILE A 200 6.07 -8.57 -2.10
C ILE A 200 4.83 -9.35 -2.60
N LYS A 201 4.50 -10.49 -1.99
CA LYS A 201 3.30 -11.26 -2.34
C LYS A 201 2.02 -10.48 -2.07
N LEU A 202 1.93 -9.80 -0.93
CA LEU A 202 0.76 -8.97 -0.60
C LEU A 202 0.66 -7.75 -1.50
N PHE A 203 1.76 -7.06 -1.77
CA PHE A 203 1.77 -5.89 -2.65
C PHE A 203 1.33 -6.21 -4.08
N LYS A 204 1.61 -7.42 -4.58
CA LYS A 204 1.11 -7.89 -5.87
C LYS A 204 -0.43 -7.94 -5.94
N LEU A 205 -1.13 -8.05 -4.81
CA LEU A 205 -2.60 -8.01 -4.79
C LEU A 205 -3.15 -6.65 -5.23
N ARG A 206 -2.34 -5.58 -5.19
CA ARG A 206 -2.70 -4.25 -5.70
C ARG A 206 -3.19 -4.30 -7.15
N THR A 207 -2.63 -5.17 -7.97
CA THR A 207 -3.06 -5.31 -9.38
C THR A 207 -4.51 -5.73 -9.53
N ARG A 208 -5.13 -6.29 -8.49
CA ARG A 208 -6.55 -6.67 -8.52
C ARG A 208 -7.47 -5.46 -8.57
N ILE A 209 -7.17 -4.40 -7.81
CA ILE A 209 -7.95 -3.16 -7.89
C ILE A 209 -7.78 -2.48 -9.26
N GLU A 210 -6.60 -2.53 -9.85
CA GLU A 210 -6.37 -2.02 -11.21
C GLU A 210 -7.21 -2.76 -12.24
N ARG A 211 -7.32 -4.08 -12.12
CA ARG A 211 -8.21 -4.90 -12.96
C ARG A 211 -9.67 -4.53 -12.74
N THR A 212 -10.11 -4.36 -11.49
CA THR A 212 -11.47 -3.91 -11.16
C THR A 212 -11.78 -2.57 -11.81
N ILE A 213 -10.91 -1.58 -11.65
CA ILE A 213 -11.07 -0.26 -12.27
C ILE A 213 -11.10 -0.37 -13.80
N SER A 214 -10.23 -1.20 -14.38
CA SER A 214 -10.22 -1.45 -15.82
C SER A 214 -11.53 -2.09 -16.30
N GLN A 215 -12.09 -3.03 -15.56
CA GLN A 215 -13.38 -3.63 -15.87
C GLN A 215 -14.51 -2.60 -15.84
N ILE A 216 -14.63 -1.82 -14.76
CA ILE A 216 -15.63 -0.76 -14.65
C ILE A 216 -15.53 0.19 -15.85
N LYS A 217 -14.31 0.63 -16.20
CA LYS A 217 -14.08 1.54 -17.32
C LYS A 217 -14.42 0.96 -18.69
N ASN A 218 -14.15 -0.31 -18.90
CA ASN A 218 -14.26 -0.94 -20.23
C ASN A 218 -15.61 -1.62 -20.45
N PHE A 219 -16.20 -2.28 -19.45
CA PHE A 219 -17.47 -3.00 -19.59
C PHE A 219 -18.67 -2.09 -19.49
N VAL A 220 -18.61 -1.08 -18.63
CA VAL A 220 -19.72 -0.12 -18.46
C VAL A 220 -19.52 1.12 -19.31
N GLN A 221 -18.46 1.15 -20.16
CA GLN A 221 -18.15 2.22 -21.09
C GLN A 221 -18.06 3.62 -20.45
N ILE A 222 -17.69 3.70 -19.16
CA ILE A 222 -17.55 4.98 -18.43
C ILE A 222 -16.55 5.92 -19.14
N ARG A 223 -15.62 5.40 -19.93
CA ARG A 223 -14.67 6.21 -20.71
C ARG A 223 -15.32 7.04 -21.81
N SER A 224 -16.47 6.64 -22.30
CA SER A 224 -17.17 7.28 -23.43
C SER A 224 -18.39 8.09 -23.00
N LEU A 225 -18.62 8.25 -21.71
CA LEU A 225 -19.73 9.02 -21.20
C LEU A 225 -19.59 10.49 -21.58
N LYS A 226 -20.53 11.00 -22.36
CA LYS A 226 -20.67 12.42 -22.67
C LYS A 226 -21.54 13.15 -21.62
N ILE A 227 -21.29 12.83 -20.32
CA ILE A 227 -22.06 13.38 -19.23
C ILE A 227 -21.34 14.63 -18.71
N GLN A 228 -22.04 15.75 -18.71
CA GLN A 228 -21.53 17.04 -18.21
C GLN A 228 -21.94 17.29 -16.75
N ASN A 229 -22.88 16.52 -16.23
CA ASN A 229 -23.40 16.69 -14.86
C ASN A 229 -22.70 15.73 -13.89
N THR A 230 -22.05 16.29 -12.88
CA THR A 230 -21.32 15.53 -11.83
C THR A 230 -22.23 14.54 -11.11
N LYS A 231 -23.49 14.92 -10.82
CA LYS A 231 -24.44 14.02 -10.14
C LYS A 231 -24.74 12.78 -10.98
N SER A 232 -25.01 12.97 -12.28
CA SER A 232 -25.24 11.86 -13.21
C SER A 232 -23.99 10.99 -13.36
N LEU A 233 -22.79 11.59 -13.44
CA LEU A 233 -21.54 10.86 -13.51
C LEU A 233 -21.31 9.98 -12.28
N LYS A 234 -21.56 10.50 -11.08
CA LYS A 234 -21.50 9.72 -9.83
C LYS A 234 -22.47 8.54 -9.84
N SER A 235 -23.71 8.76 -10.29
CA SER A 235 -24.71 7.71 -10.40
C SER A 235 -24.29 6.61 -11.36
N GLU A 236 -23.75 6.95 -12.52
CA GLU A 236 -23.24 5.97 -13.49
C GLU A 236 -22.07 5.14 -12.92
N ILE A 237 -21.16 5.78 -12.20
CA ILE A 237 -20.04 5.07 -11.56
C ILE A 237 -20.57 4.09 -10.50
N ILE A 238 -21.56 4.50 -9.70
CA ILE A 238 -22.18 3.63 -8.68
C ILE A 238 -22.87 2.44 -9.36
N LEU A 239 -23.67 2.68 -10.41
CA LEU A 239 -24.35 1.62 -11.17
C LEU A 239 -23.36 0.63 -11.76
N ALA A 240 -22.22 1.12 -12.27
CA ALA A 240 -21.15 0.26 -12.76
C ALA A 240 -20.57 -0.63 -11.67
N CYS A 241 -20.38 -0.09 -10.47
CA CYS A 241 -19.90 -0.87 -9.32
C CYS A 241 -20.93 -1.93 -8.88
N ILE A 242 -22.21 -1.57 -8.85
CA ILE A 242 -23.29 -2.51 -8.55
C ILE A 242 -23.35 -3.63 -9.61
N SER A 243 -23.24 -3.28 -10.88
CA SER A 243 -23.22 -4.26 -11.98
C SER A 243 -22.07 -5.27 -11.84
N GLN A 244 -20.89 -4.82 -11.40
CA GLN A 244 -19.77 -5.72 -11.11
C GLN A 244 -20.10 -6.70 -9.98
N LEU A 245 -20.74 -6.22 -8.92
CA LEU A 245 -21.13 -7.07 -7.77
C LEU A 245 -22.20 -8.09 -8.17
N ILE A 246 -23.17 -7.69 -8.97
CA ILE A 246 -24.22 -8.60 -9.51
C ILE A 246 -23.56 -9.67 -10.40
N ALA A 247 -22.67 -9.26 -11.31
CA ALA A 247 -21.97 -10.19 -12.17
C ALA A 247 -21.14 -11.20 -11.37
N PHE A 248 -20.52 -10.78 -10.25
CA PHE A 248 -19.82 -11.67 -9.35
C PHE A 248 -20.76 -12.67 -8.67
N ILE A 249 -21.92 -12.23 -8.17
CA ILE A 249 -22.91 -13.10 -7.54
C ILE A 249 -23.39 -14.16 -8.55
N LEU A 250 -23.70 -13.75 -9.77
CA LEU A 250 -24.09 -14.67 -10.84
C LEU A 250 -23.00 -15.68 -11.18
N LEU A 251 -21.77 -15.20 -11.31
CA LEU A 251 -20.62 -16.07 -11.58
C LEU A 251 -20.43 -17.12 -10.48
N TYR A 252 -20.58 -16.70 -9.22
CA TYR A 252 -20.49 -17.58 -8.08
C TYR A 252 -21.57 -18.68 -8.11
N HIS A 253 -22.82 -18.30 -8.37
CA HIS A 253 -23.93 -19.27 -8.42
C HIS A 253 -23.89 -20.19 -9.63
N VAL A 254 -23.39 -19.71 -10.78
CA VAL A 254 -23.36 -20.53 -12.02
C VAL A 254 -22.15 -21.44 -12.10
N LYS A 255 -20.99 -20.99 -11.65
CA LYS A 255 -19.70 -21.70 -11.87
C LYS A 255 -19.05 -22.21 -10.59
N ASP A 256 -19.55 -21.84 -9.42
CA ASP A 256 -18.96 -22.14 -8.10
C ASP A 256 -17.43 -21.83 -8.06
N ASP A 257 -16.99 -20.84 -8.83
CA ASP A 257 -15.57 -20.51 -9.01
C ASP A 257 -15.19 -19.22 -8.30
N PHE A 258 -14.62 -19.37 -7.11
CA PHE A 258 -14.01 -18.26 -6.37
C PHE A 258 -12.61 -17.87 -6.86
N LYS A 259 -11.98 -18.66 -7.71
CA LYS A 259 -10.57 -18.44 -8.07
C LYS A 259 -10.38 -17.19 -8.93
N ASN A 260 -11.39 -16.86 -9.73
CA ASN A 260 -11.32 -15.70 -10.61
C ASN A 260 -12.63 -14.90 -10.63
N PRO A 261 -12.96 -14.19 -9.50
CA PRO A 261 -14.24 -13.47 -9.35
C PRO A 261 -14.42 -12.32 -10.35
N LEU A 262 -13.37 -11.97 -11.09
CA LEU A 262 -13.40 -10.90 -12.09
C LEU A 262 -13.52 -11.42 -13.53
N ALA A 263 -13.71 -12.72 -13.72
CA ALA A 263 -13.86 -13.32 -15.05
C ALA A 263 -15.29 -13.16 -15.62
N ILE A 264 -15.80 -11.93 -15.65
CA ILE A 264 -17.16 -11.60 -16.09
C ILE A 264 -17.44 -12.09 -17.52
N LYS A 265 -16.43 -12.12 -18.39
CA LYS A 265 -16.55 -12.69 -19.75
C LYS A 265 -16.98 -14.15 -19.75
N ALA A 266 -16.72 -14.87 -18.68
CA ALA A 266 -17.13 -16.26 -18.55
C ALA A 266 -18.64 -16.45 -18.35
N LEU A 267 -19.42 -15.37 -18.09
CA LEU A 267 -20.88 -15.40 -18.05
C LEU A 267 -21.51 -15.34 -19.45
N ALA A 268 -20.75 -14.83 -20.43
CA ALA A 268 -21.20 -14.68 -21.82
C ALA A 268 -20.82 -15.88 -22.72
N ALA A 269 -20.08 -16.82 -22.22
CA ALA A 269 -19.70 -18.08 -22.87
C ALA A 269 -20.50 -19.25 -22.30
#